data_b563058af905a35ed84e2b8ab0453bb3
#
_entry.id   b563058af905a35ed84e2b8ab0453bb3
#
_cell.length_a   1.000
_cell.length_b   1.000
_cell.length_c   1.000
_cell.angle_alpha   90.00
_cell.angle_beta   90.00
_cell.angle_gamma   90.00
#
_symmetry.space_group_name_H-M   'P 1'
#
loop_
_entity.id
_entity.type
_entity.pdbx_description
1 polymer ?
#
loop_
_entity_poly.entity_id
_entity_poly.type
_entity_poly.pdbx_seq_one_letter_code
_entity_poly.pdbx_strand_id
1 'polypeptide(L)'
;MIMRKLLENIYGRVSSYIGSLYRTLFKPILYFERIRLENSFVDFLSILLVMESCGLRIYDVFNEAIKGSLNIPKPYLELARVYNALSRAIPDPYTCLRKLAFLTTSPRLRSFLLNYSDILLSSGDTFKLIDYWIKEEILGLKSKIDNYVKLIDSIYESYLILVLGVTIYFMLPITLINPVFFSLILVVLSITAYLLVLKLMDAIGLEFDIFTRYGTFWVVVITPLIIPITWNHIVTIHIVIMILFGLILYYLTEPFRLLELEIFNLLEKVYSEVRLGQPIDLSFIKSAKDSYILKNVSNLLVLGLRSSEALSLVGFKGFYRRVLDMLLAPIEYARSGVEHVGYVLSVVENVFEFRRVLCEKSRVYYIYVFLTLSIMFLAVYSLSSLGLGLFNYTNKLILRNVVYTTLIECFILASCFRRGYWYGSIMSYVTLLLIYFAIFLF
;
A
#
# COMPACT_ATOMS: atom_id res chain seq x y z
N MET A 1 -21.84 -2.83 -58.72
CA MET A 1 -21.35 -1.61 -58.06
C MET A 1 -21.98 -1.40 -56.65
N ILE A 2 -23.32 -1.53 -56.53
CA ILE A 2 -24.06 -1.32 -55.27
C ILE A 2 -23.71 -2.35 -54.18
N MET A 3 -23.54 -3.61 -54.55
CA MET A 3 -23.23 -4.71 -53.61
C MET A 3 -21.83 -4.59 -53.00
N ARG A 4 -20.86 -4.06 -53.73
CA ARG A 4 -19.49 -3.82 -53.24
C ARG A 4 -19.45 -2.65 -52.22
N LYS A 5 -20.20 -1.57 -52.46
CA LYS A 5 -20.34 -0.46 -51.48
C LYS A 5 -21.10 -0.89 -50.22
N LEU A 6 -22.07 -1.79 -50.33
CA LEU A 6 -22.78 -2.34 -49.15
C LEU A 6 -21.86 -3.24 -48.32
N LEU A 7 -21.04 -4.07 -48.93
CA LEU A 7 -20.06 -4.92 -48.24
C LEU A 7 -18.95 -4.07 -47.55
N GLU A 8 -18.43 -3.03 -48.21
CA GLU A 8 -17.47 -2.11 -47.62
C GLU A 8 -18.05 -1.33 -46.43
N ASN A 9 -19.32 -0.93 -46.50
CA ASN A 9 -20.00 -0.26 -45.39
C ASN A 9 -20.31 -1.19 -44.20
N ILE A 10 -20.67 -2.45 -44.48
CA ILE A 10 -20.90 -3.46 -43.44
C ILE A 10 -19.57 -3.84 -42.78
N TYR A 11 -18.51 -4.03 -43.58
CA TYR A 11 -17.16 -4.33 -43.06
C TYR A 11 -16.60 -3.20 -42.20
N GLY A 12 -16.80 -1.92 -42.63
CA GLY A 12 -16.40 -0.73 -41.85
C GLY A 12 -17.16 -0.63 -40.53
N ARG A 13 -18.48 -0.87 -40.52
CA ARG A 13 -19.29 -0.86 -39.28
C ARG A 13 -18.93 -2.02 -38.35
N VAL A 14 -18.80 -3.23 -38.86
CA VAL A 14 -18.43 -4.41 -38.06
C VAL A 14 -17.02 -4.24 -37.48
N SER A 15 -16.06 -3.73 -38.25
CA SER A 15 -14.71 -3.40 -37.78
C SER A 15 -14.72 -2.33 -36.69
N SER A 16 -15.56 -1.29 -36.83
CA SER A 16 -15.70 -0.24 -35.80
C SER A 16 -16.37 -0.75 -34.52
N TYR A 17 -17.39 -1.61 -34.64
CA TYR A 17 -18.05 -2.25 -33.50
C TYR A 17 -17.11 -3.23 -32.78
N ILE A 18 -16.39 -4.06 -33.51
CA ILE A 18 -15.37 -4.97 -32.94
C ILE A 18 -14.25 -4.16 -32.27
N GLY A 19 -13.80 -3.07 -32.88
CA GLY A 19 -12.81 -2.17 -32.30
C GLY A 19 -13.30 -1.45 -31.02
N SER A 20 -14.58 -1.06 -30.96
CA SER A 20 -15.17 -0.46 -29.76
C SER A 20 -15.38 -1.47 -28.65
N LEU A 21 -15.84 -2.68 -28.97
CA LEU A 21 -16.04 -3.79 -28.03
C LEU A 21 -14.69 -4.27 -27.47
N TYR A 22 -13.69 -4.39 -28.33
CA TYR A 22 -12.31 -4.71 -27.93
C TYR A 22 -11.76 -3.65 -26.97
N ARG A 23 -11.88 -2.35 -27.28
CA ARG A 23 -11.46 -1.26 -26.40
C ARG A 23 -12.19 -1.28 -25.07
N THR A 24 -13.47 -1.61 -25.03
CA THR A 24 -14.28 -1.62 -23.80
C THR A 24 -13.93 -2.83 -22.93
N LEU A 25 -13.74 -4.01 -23.51
CA LEU A 25 -13.37 -5.22 -22.79
C LEU A 25 -11.91 -5.21 -22.28
N PHE A 26 -10.98 -4.62 -23.04
CA PHE A 26 -9.56 -4.57 -22.66
C PHE A 26 -9.18 -3.30 -21.87
N LYS A 27 -10.06 -2.30 -21.78
CA LYS A 27 -9.82 -1.10 -20.95
C LYS A 27 -9.34 -1.39 -19.52
N PRO A 28 -9.95 -2.32 -18.76
CA PRO A 28 -9.48 -2.61 -17.41
C PRO A 28 -8.08 -3.23 -17.43
N ILE A 29 -7.76 -4.12 -18.37
CA ILE A 29 -6.44 -4.77 -18.46
C ILE A 29 -5.36 -3.73 -18.76
N LEU A 30 -5.58 -2.86 -19.74
CA LEU A 30 -4.67 -1.77 -20.09
C LEU A 30 -4.51 -0.77 -18.94
N TYR A 31 -5.56 -0.54 -18.17
CA TYR A 31 -5.51 0.33 -16.98
C TYR A 31 -4.64 -0.29 -15.87
N PHE A 32 -4.78 -1.60 -15.60
CA PHE A 32 -3.94 -2.30 -14.63
C PHE A 32 -2.48 -2.37 -15.05
N GLU A 33 -2.21 -2.61 -16.33
CA GLU A 33 -0.86 -2.59 -16.90
C GLU A 33 -0.22 -1.21 -16.72
N ARG A 34 -0.94 -0.15 -17.05
CA ARG A 34 -0.49 1.22 -16.83
C ARG A 34 -0.12 1.48 -15.37
N ILE A 35 -0.99 1.11 -14.42
CA ILE A 35 -0.72 1.29 -12.99
C ILE A 35 0.53 0.52 -12.57
N ARG A 36 0.70 -0.72 -13.02
CA ARG A 36 1.88 -1.53 -12.71
C ARG A 36 3.17 -0.88 -13.22
N LEU A 37 3.17 -0.32 -14.42
CA LEU A 37 4.31 0.41 -14.99
C LEU A 37 4.60 1.69 -14.19
N GLU A 38 3.58 2.50 -13.89
CA GLU A 38 3.74 3.77 -13.18
C GLU A 38 4.19 3.56 -11.71
N ASN A 39 3.72 2.52 -11.04
CA ASN A 39 4.11 2.24 -9.65
C ASN A 39 5.56 1.76 -9.49
N SER A 40 6.12 1.11 -10.51
CA SER A 40 7.51 0.63 -10.51
C SER A 40 8.46 1.51 -11.32
N PHE A 41 8.01 2.72 -11.71
CA PHE A 41 8.80 3.60 -12.57
C PHE A 41 10.03 4.15 -11.85
N VAL A 42 9.88 4.58 -10.60
CA VAL A 42 11.00 5.06 -9.77
C VAL A 42 12.05 3.97 -9.57
N ASP A 43 11.59 2.74 -9.29
CA ASP A 43 12.47 1.59 -9.09
C ASP A 43 13.31 1.33 -10.36
N PHE A 44 12.66 1.37 -11.53
CA PHE A 44 13.33 1.21 -12.82
C PHE A 44 14.33 2.34 -13.10
N LEU A 45 13.92 3.61 -12.91
CA LEU A 45 14.79 4.76 -13.12
C LEU A 45 16.02 4.74 -12.21
N SER A 46 15.87 4.31 -10.96
CA SER A 46 16.98 4.19 -9.99
C SER A 46 18.01 3.18 -10.45
N ILE A 47 17.56 2.02 -10.95
CA ILE A 47 18.47 1.01 -11.56
C ILE A 47 19.13 1.57 -12.82
N LEU A 48 18.34 2.19 -13.69
CA LEU A 48 18.83 2.76 -14.95
C LEU A 48 19.90 3.84 -14.71
N LEU A 49 19.75 4.68 -13.68
CA LEU A 49 20.72 5.71 -13.33
C LEU A 49 22.10 5.12 -13.06
N VAL A 50 22.15 4.03 -12.28
CA VAL A 50 23.41 3.36 -11.96
C VAL A 50 24.02 2.73 -13.22
N MET A 51 23.20 2.08 -14.03
CA MET A 51 23.68 1.47 -15.27
C MET A 51 24.23 2.51 -16.24
N GLU A 52 23.58 3.68 -16.35
CA GLU A 52 24.09 4.81 -17.14
C GLU A 52 25.41 5.35 -16.58
N SER A 53 25.59 5.41 -15.26
CA SER A 53 26.86 5.80 -14.65
C SER A 53 28.00 4.82 -14.96
N CYS A 54 27.67 3.57 -15.28
CA CYS A 54 28.61 2.54 -15.76
C CYS A 54 28.78 2.53 -17.29
N GLY A 55 28.09 3.44 -18.00
CA GLY A 55 28.14 3.52 -19.46
C GLY A 55 27.17 2.59 -20.19
N LEU A 56 26.31 1.88 -19.44
CA LEU A 56 25.29 0.99 -20.00
C LEU A 56 24.01 1.77 -20.29
N ARG A 57 23.56 1.75 -21.53
CA ARG A 57 22.35 2.44 -21.98
C ARG A 57 21.09 1.60 -21.71
N ILE A 58 19.91 2.22 -21.80
CA ILE A 58 18.62 1.56 -21.55
C ILE A 58 18.44 0.25 -22.35
N TYR A 59 18.98 0.20 -23.57
CA TYR A 59 18.90 -0.99 -24.41
C TYR A 59 19.83 -2.11 -23.90
N ASP A 60 20.97 -1.76 -23.30
CA ASP A 60 21.88 -2.72 -22.65
C ASP A 60 21.23 -3.26 -21.38
N VAL A 61 20.60 -2.38 -20.59
CA VAL A 61 19.83 -2.75 -19.38
C VAL A 61 18.72 -3.75 -19.72
N PHE A 62 17.99 -3.52 -20.81
CA PHE A 62 16.96 -4.46 -21.26
C PHE A 62 17.55 -5.81 -21.69
N ASN A 63 18.68 -5.81 -22.37
CA ASN A 63 19.36 -7.04 -22.79
C ASN A 63 19.87 -7.84 -21.59
N GLU A 64 20.51 -7.18 -20.62
CA GLU A 64 21.01 -7.84 -19.41
C GLU A 64 19.85 -8.38 -18.54
N ALA A 65 18.75 -7.65 -18.46
CA ALA A 65 17.55 -8.10 -17.76
C ALA A 65 16.93 -9.36 -18.39
N ILE A 66 16.92 -9.47 -19.73
CA ILE A 66 16.41 -10.65 -20.43
C ILE A 66 17.33 -11.86 -20.23
N LYS A 67 18.64 -11.65 -20.16
CA LYS A 67 19.60 -12.73 -19.85
C LYS A 67 19.51 -13.20 -18.39
N GLY A 68 18.79 -12.46 -17.53
CA GLY A 68 18.67 -12.76 -16.10
C GLY A 68 19.87 -12.35 -15.26
N SER A 69 20.81 -11.58 -15.83
CA SER A 69 21.98 -11.00 -15.14
C SER A 69 21.59 -9.79 -14.29
N LEU A 70 20.57 -9.04 -14.71
CA LEU A 70 20.07 -7.86 -14.01
C LEU A 70 18.60 -8.05 -13.60
N ASN A 71 18.31 -7.84 -12.31
CA ASN A 71 16.95 -7.89 -11.81
C ASN A 71 16.28 -6.50 -11.93
N ILE A 72 15.33 -6.38 -12.84
CA ILE A 72 14.49 -5.19 -13.01
C ILE A 72 13.03 -5.51 -12.63
N PRO A 73 12.19 -4.50 -12.31
CA PRO A 73 10.78 -4.73 -12.00
C PRO A 73 10.06 -5.49 -13.12
N LYS A 74 9.22 -6.47 -12.77
CA LYS A 74 8.53 -7.35 -13.72
C LYS A 74 7.86 -6.63 -14.91
N PRO A 75 7.14 -5.49 -14.74
CA PRO A 75 6.55 -4.78 -15.87
C PRO A 75 7.60 -4.29 -16.88
N TYR A 76 8.78 -3.91 -16.41
CA TYR A 76 9.89 -3.49 -17.27
C TYR A 76 10.61 -4.66 -17.93
N LEU A 77 10.60 -5.83 -17.30
CA LEU A 77 11.10 -7.06 -17.96
C LEU A 77 10.17 -7.46 -19.12
N GLU A 78 8.86 -7.32 -18.98
CA GLU A 78 7.90 -7.52 -20.06
C GLU A 78 8.17 -6.51 -21.21
N LEU A 79 8.39 -5.24 -20.86
CA LEU A 79 8.74 -4.20 -21.82
C LEU A 79 10.08 -4.48 -22.53
N ALA A 80 11.08 -4.98 -21.80
CA ALA A 80 12.38 -5.38 -22.37
C ALA A 80 12.22 -6.51 -23.40
N ARG A 81 11.35 -7.47 -23.16
CA ARG A 81 11.03 -8.53 -24.14
C ARG A 81 10.40 -7.97 -25.40
N VAL A 82 9.49 -6.99 -25.27
CA VAL A 82 8.91 -6.29 -26.43
C VAL A 82 10.00 -5.51 -27.18
N TYR A 83 10.89 -4.81 -26.47
CA TYR A 83 12.03 -4.13 -27.07
C TYR A 83 12.91 -5.10 -27.87
N ASN A 84 13.27 -6.25 -27.31
CA ASN A 84 14.09 -7.26 -27.99
C ASN A 84 13.39 -7.84 -29.23
N ALA A 85 12.08 -8.01 -29.19
CA ALA A 85 11.32 -8.42 -30.37
C ALA A 85 11.35 -7.35 -31.48
N LEU A 86 11.23 -6.07 -31.11
CA LEU A 86 11.31 -4.94 -32.03
C LEU A 86 12.73 -4.77 -32.62
N SER A 87 13.78 -4.94 -31.82
CA SER A 87 15.16 -4.76 -32.23
C SER A 87 15.61 -5.77 -33.31
N ARG A 88 14.95 -6.94 -33.39
CA ARG A 88 15.19 -7.90 -34.50
C ARG A 88 14.69 -7.40 -35.85
N ALA A 89 13.63 -6.57 -35.83
CA ALA A 89 13.04 -6.01 -37.05
C ALA A 89 13.58 -4.61 -37.37
N ILE A 90 14.09 -3.90 -36.39
CA ILE A 90 14.57 -2.51 -36.49
C ILE A 90 15.96 -2.45 -35.87
N PRO A 91 17.01 -2.42 -36.70
CA PRO A 91 18.40 -2.43 -36.22
C PRO A 91 18.79 -1.16 -35.46
N ASP A 92 18.14 -0.03 -35.78
CA ASP A 92 18.42 1.24 -35.11
C ASP A 92 17.77 1.31 -33.71
N PRO A 93 18.58 1.38 -32.61
CA PRO A 93 18.09 1.37 -31.26
C PRO A 93 17.20 2.60 -30.92
N TYR A 94 17.45 3.75 -31.54
CA TYR A 94 16.68 4.98 -31.31
C TYR A 94 15.27 4.87 -31.87
N THR A 95 15.15 4.42 -33.12
CA THR A 95 13.84 4.17 -33.73
C THR A 95 13.10 3.07 -33.01
N CYS A 96 13.80 2.05 -32.51
CA CYS A 96 13.23 0.98 -31.70
C CYS A 96 12.64 1.53 -30.38
N LEU A 97 13.38 2.38 -29.65
CA LEU A 97 12.90 3.03 -28.42
C LEU A 97 11.68 3.93 -28.66
N ARG A 98 11.68 4.70 -29.74
CA ARG A 98 10.52 5.52 -30.13
C ARG A 98 9.29 4.68 -30.43
N LYS A 99 9.43 3.57 -31.15
CA LYS A 99 8.30 2.64 -31.39
C LYS A 99 7.83 2.01 -30.10
N LEU A 100 8.72 1.60 -29.21
CA LEU A 100 8.38 1.10 -27.88
C LEU A 100 7.58 2.14 -27.08
N ALA A 101 7.96 3.42 -27.14
CA ALA A 101 7.24 4.50 -26.50
C ALA A 101 5.78 4.62 -26.95
N PHE A 102 5.50 4.40 -28.24
CA PHE A 102 4.13 4.41 -28.76
C PHE A 102 3.32 3.15 -28.39
N LEU A 103 3.97 2.04 -28.12
CA LEU A 103 3.33 0.80 -27.71
C LEU A 103 3.01 0.77 -26.20
N THR A 104 3.73 1.56 -25.39
CA THR A 104 3.48 1.57 -23.94
C THR A 104 2.13 2.22 -23.58
N THR A 105 1.47 1.64 -22.58
CA THR A 105 0.18 2.13 -22.02
C THR A 105 0.34 3.32 -21.09
N SER A 106 1.55 3.55 -20.53
CA SER A 106 1.85 4.64 -19.60
C SER A 106 2.26 5.91 -20.34
N PRO A 107 1.51 7.04 -20.19
CA PRO A 107 1.90 8.33 -20.78
C PRO A 107 3.23 8.86 -20.25
N ARG A 108 3.54 8.62 -18.96
CA ARG A 108 4.79 9.05 -18.32
C ARG A 108 5.99 8.33 -18.92
N LEU A 109 5.91 6.99 -19.00
CA LEU A 109 6.97 6.19 -19.61
C LEU A 109 7.15 6.53 -21.09
N ARG A 110 6.06 6.80 -21.80
CA ARG A 110 6.11 7.28 -23.20
C ARG A 110 6.94 8.56 -23.32
N SER A 111 6.61 9.58 -22.51
CA SER A 111 7.37 10.85 -22.52
C SER A 111 8.82 10.64 -22.14
N PHE A 112 9.11 9.82 -21.13
CA PHE A 112 10.48 9.48 -20.76
C PHE A 112 11.25 8.84 -21.92
N LEU A 113 10.72 7.79 -22.56
CA LEU A 113 11.38 7.07 -23.65
C LEU A 113 11.63 7.96 -24.88
N LEU A 114 10.68 8.86 -25.21
CA LEU A 114 10.86 9.83 -26.28
C LEU A 114 11.96 10.82 -25.95
N ASN A 115 11.93 11.44 -24.77
CA ASN A 115 12.96 12.39 -24.33
C ASN A 115 14.33 11.72 -24.22
N TYR A 116 14.36 10.47 -23.71
CA TYR A 116 15.60 9.70 -23.63
C TYR A 116 16.20 9.45 -25.03
N SER A 117 15.38 9.03 -25.98
CA SER A 117 15.79 8.83 -27.38
C SER A 117 16.31 10.12 -28.01
N ASP A 118 15.65 11.27 -27.76
CA ASP A 118 16.05 12.57 -28.34
C ASP A 118 17.35 13.09 -27.72
N ILE A 119 17.54 12.96 -26.41
CA ILE A 119 18.78 13.37 -25.73
C ILE A 119 19.94 12.45 -26.12
N LEU A 120 19.68 11.16 -26.24
CA LEU A 120 20.71 10.20 -26.67
C LEU A 120 21.26 10.53 -28.08
N LEU A 121 20.38 11.01 -28.98
CA LEU A 121 20.77 11.45 -30.33
C LEU A 121 21.48 12.82 -30.35
N SER A 122 21.07 13.76 -29.48
CA SER A 122 21.54 15.14 -29.51
C SER A 122 22.83 15.37 -28.71
N SER A 123 22.80 15.06 -27.41
CA SER A 123 23.89 15.35 -26.48
C SER A 123 24.58 14.12 -25.91
N GLY A 124 23.91 12.99 -25.91
CA GLY A 124 24.35 11.75 -25.25
C GLY A 124 24.33 11.77 -23.71
N ASP A 125 23.99 12.90 -23.08
CA ASP A 125 23.95 13.07 -21.60
C ASP A 125 22.60 12.63 -21.04
N THR A 126 22.33 11.34 -21.14
CA THR A 126 21.10 10.72 -20.64
C THR A 126 21.06 10.65 -19.10
N PHE A 127 22.22 10.71 -18.43
CA PHE A 127 22.32 10.68 -16.98
C PHE A 127 21.54 11.84 -16.32
N LYS A 128 21.74 13.08 -16.80
CA LYS A 128 21.02 14.25 -16.27
C LYS A 128 19.52 14.16 -16.50
N LEU A 129 19.09 13.56 -17.60
CA LEU A 129 17.66 13.33 -17.86
C LEU A 129 17.07 12.37 -16.82
N ILE A 130 17.76 11.26 -16.54
CA ILE A 130 17.26 10.27 -15.58
C ILE A 130 17.22 10.86 -14.19
N ASP A 131 18.27 11.59 -13.77
CA ASP A 131 18.34 12.30 -12.49
C ASP A 131 17.17 13.29 -12.33
N TYR A 132 16.87 14.07 -13.38
CA TYR A 132 15.72 14.97 -13.40
C TYR A 132 14.39 14.22 -13.20
N TRP A 133 14.16 13.13 -13.93
CA TRP A 133 12.95 12.34 -13.82
C TRP A 133 12.79 11.68 -12.45
N ILE A 134 13.88 11.19 -11.85
CA ILE A 134 13.84 10.63 -10.49
C ILE A 134 13.41 11.70 -9.49
N LYS A 135 14.01 12.90 -9.55
CA LYS A 135 13.66 14.02 -8.66
C LYS A 135 12.19 14.41 -8.80
N GLU A 136 11.70 14.54 -10.03
CA GLU A 136 10.29 14.82 -10.33
C GLU A 136 9.35 13.75 -9.78
N GLU A 137 9.70 12.46 -9.93
CA GLU A 137 8.88 11.36 -9.42
C GLU A 137 8.87 11.31 -7.87
N ILE A 138 9.99 11.59 -7.23
CA ILE A 138 10.08 11.68 -5.75
C ILE A 138 9.22 12.83 -5.23
N LEU A 139 9.28 14.01 -5.87
CA LEU A 139 8.40 15.14 -5.53
C LEU A 139 6.93 14.81 -5.77
N GLY A 140 6.64 14.13 -6.89
CA GLY A 140 5.30 13.64 -7.21
C GLY A 140 4.79 12.62 -6.19
N LEU A 141 5.67 11.77 -5.66
CA LEU A 141 5.34 10.80 -4.61
C LEU A 141 4.96 11.52 -3.30
N LYS A 142 5.69 12.55 -2.91
CA LYS A 142 5.37 13.38 -1.74
C LYS A 142 3.99 14.02 -1.87
N SER A 143 3.68 14.64 -3.01
CA SER A 143 2.37 15.23 -3.28
C SER A 143 1.24 14.20 -3.26
N LYS A 144 1.47 12.98 -3.78
CA LYS A 144 0.51 11.87 -3.69
C LYS A 144 0.28 11.47 -2.23
N ILE A 145 1.32 11.36 -1.44
CA ILE A 145 1.25 11.04 0.00
C ILE A 145 0.38 12.05 0.73
N ASP A 146 0.60 13.35 0.52
CA ASP A 146 -0.19 14.41 1.16
C ASP A 146 -1.68 14.33 0.78
N ASN A 147 -1.97 14.03 -0.49
CA ASN A 147 -3.35 13.83 -0.94
C ASN A 147 -4.00 12.57 -0.32
N TYR A 148 -3.25 11.49 -0.16
CA TYR A 148 -3.76 10.28 0.49
C TYR A 148 -4.03 10.49 1.98
N VAL A 149 -3.19 11.25 2.69
CA VAL A 149 -3.45 11.64 4.09
C VAL A 149 -4.77 12.39 4.20
N LYS A 150 -5.02 13.38 3.33
CA LYS A 150 -6.30 14.13 3.31
C LYS A 150 -7.50 13.23 3.02
N LEU A 151 -7.35 12.27 2.09
CA LEU A 151 -8.40 11.31 1.78
C LEU A 151 -8.71 10.39 2.97
N ILE A 152 -7.68 9.94 3.69
CA ILE A 152 -7.83 9.13 4.89
C ILE A 152 -8.57 9.91 5.98
N ASP A 153 -8.20 11.18 6.22
CA ASP A 153 -8.92 12.06 7.15
C ASP A 153 -10.41 12.16 6.77
N SER A 154 -10.70 12.44 5.51
CA SER A 154 -12.09 12.56 5.02
C SER A 154 -12.89 11.26 5.16
N ILE A 155 -12.27 10.10 4.90
CA ILE A 155 -12.91 8.79 5.07
C ILE A 155 -13.25 8.56 6.54
N TYR A 156 -12.31 8.84 7.45
CA TYR A 156 -12.52 8.62 8.87
C TYR A 156 -13.61 9.53 9.43
N GLU A 157 -13.56 10.82 9.12
CA GLU A 157 -14.56 11.80 9.55
C GLU A 157 -15.96 11.45 9.03
N SER A 158 -16.07 11.12 7.73
CA SER A 158 -17.34 10.70 7.13
C SER A 158 -17.88 9.42 7.77
N TYR A 159 -17.01 8.44 8.02
CA TYR A 159 -17.37 7.18 8.69
C TYR A 159 -17.87 7.46 10.10
N LEU A 160 -17.16 8.29 10.87
CA LEU A 160 -17.51 8.63 12.24
C LEU A 160 -18.88 9.33 12.32
N ILE A 161 -19.14 10.30 11.43
CA ILE A 161 -20.43 11.01 11.34
C ILE A 161 -21.56 10.02 11.02
N LEU A 162 -21.35 9.14 10.02
CA LEU A 162 -22.35 8.15 9.63
C LEU A 162 -22.65 7.17 10.75
N VAL A 163 -21.62 6.60 11.38
CA VAL A 163 -21.78 5.63 12.47
C VAL A 163 -22.45 6.27 13.68
N LEU A 164 -22.04 7.50 14.07
CA LEU A 164 -22.69 8.26 15.14
C LEU A 164 -24.15 8.54 14.82
N GLY A 165 -24.44 9.07 13.63
CA GLY A 165 -25.80 9.39 13.21
C GLY A 165 -26.72 8.17 13.23
N VAL A 166 -26.27 7.04 12.67
CA VAL A 166 -27.01 5.78 12.68
C VAL A 166 -27.22 5.26 14.11
N THR A 167 -26.20 5.37 14.97
CA THR A 167 -26.31 4.92 16.39
C THR A 167 -27.26 5.79 17.19
N ILE A 168 -27.20 7.12 17.07
CA ILE A 168 -28.13 8.03 17.72
C ILE A 168 -29.56 7.77 17.24
N TYR A 169 -29.73 7.61 15.92
CA TYR A 169 -31.05 7.27 15.35
C TYR A 169 -31.61 5.97 15.94
N PHE A 170 -30.78 4.95 16.10
CA PHE A 170 -31.19 3.69 16.74
C PHE A 170 -31.55 3.82 18.23
N MET A 171 -30.93 4.78 18.93
CA MET A 171 -31.23 5.07 20.33
C MET A 171 -32.59 5.78 20.55
N LEU A 172 -33.17 6.38 19.49
CA LEU A 172 -34.45 7.06 19.61
C LEU A 172 -35.56 6.04 19.86
N PRO A 173 -36.45 6.30 20.85
CA PRO A 173 -37.52 5.38 21.25
C PRO A 173 -38.59 5.13 20.18
N ILE A 174 -38.58 5.94 19.11
CA ILE A 174 -39.54 5.89 17.99
C ILE A 174 -39.16 4.83 16.97
N THR A 175 -37.93 4.31 17.03
CA THR A 175 -37.40 3.43 16.00
C THR A 175 -37.81 1.98 16.21
N LEU A 176 -38.57 1.44 15.26
CA LEU A 176 -38.94 0.02 15.16
C LEU A 176 -37.88 -0.79 14.40
N ILE A 177 -36.66 -0.29 14.35
CA ILE A 177 -35.60 -0.95 13.56
C ILE A 177 -35.17 -2.23 14.25
N ASN A 178 -35.22 -3.33 13.50
CA ASN A 178 -34.74 -4.62 13.95
C ASN A 178 -33.21 -4.56 14.22
N PRO A 179 -32.70 -4.99 15.38
CA PRO A 179 -31.28 -5.02 15.72
C PRO A 179 -30.41 -5.75 14.67
N VAL A 180 -30.97 -6.76 14.02
CA VAL A 180 -30.29 -7.51 12.95
C VAL A 180 -30.07 -6.61 11.73
N PHE A 181 -31.06 -5.80 11.34
CA PHE A 181 -30.92 -4.89 10.22
C PHE A 181 -29.90 -3.79 10.51
N PHE A 182 -29.88 -3.27 11.73
CA PHE A 182 -28.88 -2.31 12.17
C PHE A 182 -27.45 -2.89 12.11
N SER A 183 -27.26 -4.14 12.59
CA SER A 183 -25.97 -4.80 12.52
C SER A 183 -25.48 -4.97 11.08
N LEU A 184 -26.37 -5.30 10.14
CA LEU A 184 -26.03 -5.42 8.72
C LEU A 184 -25.58 -4.08 8.11
N ILE A 185 -26.23 -2.96 8.46
CA ILE A 185 -25.83 -1.62 8.02
C ILE A 185 -24.40 -1.32 8.50
N LEU A 186 -24.12 -1.58 9.78
CA LEU A 186 -22.78 -1.37 10.34
C LEU A 186 -21.73 -2.25 9.65
N VAL A 187 -22.01 -3.53 9.42
CA VAL A 187 -21.11 -4.43 8.65
C VAL A 187 -20.75 -3.82 7.31
N VAL A 188 -21.74 -3.37 6.54
CA VAL A 188 -21.52 -2.80 5.20
C VAL A 188 -20.68 -1.52 5.28
N LEU A 189 -20.99 -0.62 6.21
CA LEU A 189 -20.25 0.62 6.42
C LEU A 189 -18.79 0.35 6.80
N SER A 190 -18.57 -0.52 7.77
CA SER A 190 -17.23 -0.84 8.28
C SER A 190 -16.38 -1.57 7.25
N ILE A 191 -16.95 -2.52 6.49
CA ILE A 191 -16.25 -3.18 5.38
C ILE A 191 -15.87 -2.16 4.31
N THR A 192 -16.79 -1.28 3.92
CA THR A 192 -16.54 -0.28 2.88
C THR A 192 -15.41 0.67 3.30
N ALA A 193 -15.45 1.19 4.52
CA ALA A 193 -14.41 2.06 5.06
C ALA A 193 -13.05 1.34 5.12
N TYR A 194 -13.03 0.10 5.62
CA TYR A 194 -11.82 -0.71 5.70
C TYR A 194 -11.19 -1.00 4.33
N LEU A 195 -12.01 -1.39 3.34
CA LEU A 195 -11.54 -1.65 1.97
C LEU A 195 -10.99 -0.38 1.30
N LEU A 196 -11.60 0.79 1.55
CA LEU A 196 -11.09 2.07 1.06
C LEU A 196 -9.71 2.38 1.65
N VAL A 197 -9.54 2.18 2.96
CA VAL A 197 -8.24 2.37 3.62
C VAL A 197 -7.18 1.43 3.05
N LEU A 198 -7.49 0.14 2.90
CA LEU A 198 -6.56 -0.82 2.30
C LEU A 198 -6.15 -0.42 0.89
N LYS A 199 -7.11 -0.01 0.06
CA LYS A 199 -6.83 0.43 -1.31
C LYS A 199 -5.92 1.65 -1.37
N LEU A 200 -6.10 2.61 -0.46
CA LEU A 200 -5.23 3.78 -0.36
C LEU A 200 -3.80 3.39 0.07
N MET A 201 -3.68 2.50 1.04
CA MET A 201 -2.38 1.98 1.50
C MET A 201 -1.64 1.21 0.40
N ASP A 202 -2.34 0.37 -0.37
CA ASP A 202 -1.77 -0.36 -1.51
C ASP A 202 -1.30 0.58 -2.64
N ALA A 203 -2.01 1.68 -2.86
CA ALA A 203 -1.66 2.66 -3.89
C ALA A 203 -0.32 3.38 -3.61
N ILE A 204 0.13 3.40 -2.34
CA ILE A 204 1.44 3.95 -1.94
C ILE A 204 2.52 2.87 -1.98
N GLY A 205 2.14 1.62 -2.23
CA GLY A 205 3.06 0.48 -2.26
C GLY A 205 3.38 -0.10 -0.87
N LEU A 206 2.59 0.27 0.14
CA LEU A 206 2.61 -0.38 1.45
C LEU A 206 1.81 -1.68 1.36
N GLU A 207 2.42 -2.70 0.80
CA GLU A 207 1.83 -4.03 0.80
C GLU A 207 1.93 -4.63 2.20
N PHE A 208 0.77 -4.92 2.80
CA PHE A 208 0.69 -5.64 4.06
C PHE A 208 0.59 -7.14 3.80
N ASP A 209 1.08 -7.93 4.76
CA ASP A 209 0.95 -9.37 4.68
C ASP A 209 -0.53 -9.79 4.64
N ILE A 210 -0.81 -10.80 3.83
CA ILE A 210 -2.16 -11.34 3.61
C ILE A 210 -2.83 -11.72 4.95
N PHE A 211 -2.07 -12.30 5.89
CA PHE A 211 -2.58 -12.67 7.21
C PHE A 211 -3.08 -11.49 8.04
N THR A 212 -2.38 -10.35 8.00
CA THR A 212 -2.77 -9.16 8.74
C THR A 212 -4.08 -8.58 8.21
N ARG A 213 -4.27 -8.59 6.89
CA ARG A 213 -5.49 -8.13 6.21
C ARG A 213 -6.68 -9.01 6.56
N TYR A 214 -6.55 -10.33 6.45
CA TYR A 214 -7.64 -11.25 6.77
C TYR A 214 -8.00 -11.20 8.26
N GLY A 215 -7.04 -11.16 9.15
CA GLY A 215 -7.28 -11.05 10.59
C GLY A 215 -8.10 -9.82 10.96
N THR A 216 -7.74 -8.64 10.42
CA THR A 216 -8.48 -7.41 10.66
C THR A 216 -9.85 -7.42 9.98
N PHE A 217 -9.95 -7.93 8.76
CA PHE A 217 -11.22 -8.06 8.02
C PHE A 217 -12.25 -8.87 8.82
N TRP A 218 -11.86 -10.04 9.35
CA TRP A 218 -12.78 -10.86 10.14
C TRP A 218 -13.25 -10.17 11.40
N VAL A 219 -12.40 -9.41 12.09
CA VAL A 219 -12.81 -8.64 13.26
C VAL A 219 -13.83 -7.58 12.88
N VAL A 220 -13.63 -6.83 11.79
CA VAL A 220 -14.59 -5.83 11.27
C VAL A 220 -15.94 -6.45 10.92
N VAL A 221 -15.97 -7.68 10.40
CA VAL A 221 -17.23 -8.36 10.05
C VAL A 221 -17.95 -8.92 11.27
N ILE A 222 -17.22 -9.51 12.22
CA ILE A 222 -17.80 -10.22 13.37
C ILE A 222 -18.31 -9.23 14.44
N THR A 223 -17.62 -8.12 14.65
CA THR A 223 -17.96 -7.17 15.73
C THR A 223 -19.42 -6.68 15.67
N PRO A 224 -19.97 -6.20 14.55
CA PRO A 224 -21.36 -5.75 14.51
C PRO A 224 -22.40 -6.88 14.67
N LEU A 225 -22.03 -8.14 14.39
CA LEU A 225 -22.93 -9.28 14.55
C LEU A 225 -23.25 -9.60 16.01
N ILE A 226 -22.55 -8.98 16.96
CA ILE A 226 -22.80 -9.10 18.39
C ILE A 226 -24.07 -8.36 18.82
N ILE A 227 -24.50 -7.34 18.08
CA ILE A 227 -25.61 -6.45 18.43
C ILE A 227 -26.89 -7.22 18.77
N PRO A 228 -27.39 -8.16 17.95
CA PRO A 228 -28.62 -8.85 18.20
C PRO A 228 -28.54 -9.91 19.33
N ILE A 229 -27.33 -10.19 19.84
CA ILE A 229 -27.15 -11.26 20.84
C ILE A 229 -27.44 -10.72 22.23
N THR A 230 -28.46 -11.25 22.86
CA THR A 230 -28.95 -10.82 24.20
C THR A 230 -28.25 -11.51 25.36
N TRP A 231 -27.07 -12.07 25.15
CA TRP A 231 -26.29 -12.73 26.18
C TRP A 231 -25.42 -11.74 26.96
N ASN A 232 -25.55 -11.74 28.31
CA ASN A 232 -24.89 -10.71 29.13
C ASN A 232 -23.35 -10.70 29.04
N HIS A 233 -22.75 -11.86 28.86
CA HIS A 233 -21.28 -11.99 28.81
C HIS A 233 -20.68 -11.88 27.40
N ILE A 234 -21.48 -11.63 26.35
CA ILE A 234 -20.99 -11.64 24.96
C ILE A 234 -19.89 -10.59 24.72
N VAL A 235 -20.06 -9.39 25.28
CA VAL A 235 -19.07 -8.30 25.16
C VAL A 235 -17.74 -8.69 25.81
N THR A 236 -17.79 -9.27 27.00
CA THR A 236 -16.58 -9.72 27.72
C THR A 236 -15.85 -10.81 26.96
N ILE A 237 -16.57 -11.80 26.43
CA ILE A 237 -16.00 -12.90 25.66
C ILE A 237 -15.36 -12.36 24.38
N HIS A 238 -16.06 -11.45 23.68
CA HIS A 238 -15.53 -10.86 22.44
C HIS A 238 -14.23 -10.09 22.69
N ILE A 239 -14.13 -9.26 23.73
CA ILE A 239 -12.90 -8.54 24.07
C ILE A 239 -11.76 -9.49 24.41
N VAL A 240 -12.03 -10.53 25.21
CA VAL A 240 -11.00 -11.53 25.54
C VAL A 240 -10.49 -12.21 24.27
N ILE A 241 -11.38 -12.60 23.37
CA ILE A 241 -11.01 -13.19 22.07
C ILE A 241 -10.19 -12.19 21.25
N MET A 242 -10.61 -10.92 21.16
CA MET A 242 -9.85 -9.88 20.46
C MET A 242 -8.45 -9.73 21.03
N ILE A 243 -8.30 -9.64 22.35
CA ILE A 243 -6.98 -9.48 22.99
C ILE A 243 -6.09 -10.69 22.68
N LEU A 244 -6.59 -11.91 22.87
CA LEU A 244 -5.83 -13.13 22.60
C LEU A 244 -5.43 -13.23 21.12
N PHE A 245 -6.38 -13.01 20.22
CA PHE A 245 -6.14 -13.04 18.78
C PHE A 245 -5.16 -11.93 18.36
N GLY A 246 -5.32 -10.72 18.91
CA GLY A 246 -4.41 -9.61 18.67
C GLY A 246 -2.98 -9.90 19.14
N LEU A 247 -2.80 -10.53 20.31
CA LEU A 247 -1.48 -10.93 20.80
C LEU A 247 -0.82 -11.98 19.89
N ILE A 248 -1.57 -12.99 19.47
CA ILE A 248 -1.05 -14.00 18.53
C ILE A 248 -0.59 -13.34 17.23
N LEU A 249 -1.42 -12.47 16.64
CA LEU A 249 -1.06 -11.75 15.42
C LEU A 249 0.10 -10.78 15.62
N TYR A 250 0.19 -10.13 16.78
CA TYR A 250 1.31 -9.25 17.13
C TYR A 250 2.64 -10.01 17.10
N TYR A 251 2.69 -11.21 17.70
CA TYR A 251 3.86 -12.08 17.67
C TYR A 251 4.22 -12.53 16.25
N LEU A 252 3.23 -12.90 15.45
CA LEU A 252 3.44 -13.32 14.06
C LEU A 252 3.97 -12.19 13.16
N THR A 253 3.66 -10.94 13.48
CA THR A 253 4.08 -9.76 12.69
C THR A 253 5.32 -9.06 13.22
N GLU A 254 5.85 -9.49 14.36
CA GLU A 254 7.05 -8.90 14.98
C GLU A 254 8.27 -8.87 14.03
N PRO A 255 8.59 -9.95 13.28
CA PRO A 255 9.72 -9.94 12.35
C PRO A 255 9.63 -8.84 11.29
N PHE A 256 8.43 -8.59 10.77
CA PHE A 256 8.23 -7.53 9.76
C PHE A 256 8.39 -6.12 10.34
N ARG A 257 8.02 -5.93 11.60
CA ARG A 257 8.19 -4.65 12.29
C ARG A 257 9.66 -4.35 12.59
N LEU A 258 10.41 -5.36 13.01
CA LEU A 258 11.85 -5.25 13.23
C LEU A 258 12.58 -4.97 11.91
N LEU A 259 12.21 -5.69 10.85
CA LEU A 259 12.77 -5.49 9.52
C LEU A 259 12.62 -4.04 9.02
N GLU A 260 11.49 -3.40 9.31
CA GLU A 260 11.24 -2.01 8.95
C GLU A 260 12.29 -1.05 9.54
N LEU A 261 12.56 -1.19 10.84
CA LEU A 261 13.55 -0.37 11.52
C LEU A 261 14.98 -0.72 11.09
N GLU A 262 15.26 -1.99 10.90
CA GLU A 262 16.58 -2.47 10.48
C GLU A 262 16.94 -2.02 9.07
N ILE A 263 15.99 -2.03 8.12
CA ILE A 263 16.24 -1.56 6.74
C ILE A 263 16.58 -0.07 6.71
N PHE A 264 15.85 0.75 7.46
CA PHE A 264 16.14 2.18 7.48
C PHE A 264 17.55 2.45 8.02
N ASN A 265 17.88 1.89 9.19
CA ASN A 265 19.20 2.02 9.80
C ASN A 265 20.31 1.46 8.90
N LEU A 266 20.02 0.36 8.19
CA LEU A 266 20.97 -0.23 7.24
C LEU A 266 21.22 0.73 6.07
N LEU A 267 20.17 1.31 5.47
CA LEU A 267 20.34 2.23 4.35
C LEU A 267 21.14 3.48 4.73
N GLU A 268 20.90 4.05 5.92
CA GLU A 268 21.70 5.18 6.42
C GLU A 268 23.17 4.80 6.58
N LYS A 269 23.46 3.63 7.16
CA LYS A 269 24.83 3.13 7.31
C LYS A 269 25.48 2.88 5.95
N VAL A 270 24.78 2.20 5.03
CA VAL A 270 25.28 1.94 3.67
C VAL A 270 25.54 3.25 2.95
N TYR A 271 24.62 4.21 3.02
CA TYR A 271 24.81 5.53 2.40
C TYR A 271 26.05 6.26 2.95
N SER A 272 26.25 6.24 4.27
CA SER A 272 27.41 6.88 4.88
C SER A 272 28.74 6.24 4.43
N GLU A 273 28.80 4.91 4.34
CA GLU A 273 29.99 4.19 3.91
C GLU A 273 30.28 4.34 2.41
N VAL A 274 29.23 4.29 1.58
CA VAL A 274 29.37 4.53 0.14
C VAL A 274 29.82 5.96 -0.14
N ARG A 275 29.36 6.94 0.65
CA ARG A 275 29.85 8.32 0.58
C ARG A 275 31.33 8.47 0.94
N LEU A 276 31.86 7.58 1.78
CA LEU A 276 33.30 7.49 2.09
C LEU A 276 34.09 6.73 1.01
N GLY A 277 33.46 6.33 -0.09
CA GLY A 277 34.10 5.65 -1.22
C GLY A 277 34.13 4.14 -1.13
N GLN A 278 33.42 3.53 -0.17
CA GLN A 278 33.31 2.06 -0.12
C GLN A 278 32.34 1.54 -1.20
N PRO A 279 32.58 0.37 -1.79
CA PRO A 279 31.65 -0.29 -2.70
C PRO A 279 30.33 -0.64 -1.99
N ILE A 280 29.22 -0.62 -2.73
CA ILE A 280 27.87 -0.87 -2.17
C ILE A 280 27.77 -2.27 -1.56
N ASP A 281 28.35 -3.29 -2.22
CA ASP A 281 28.38 -4.69 -1.75
C ASP A 281 29.05 -4.83 -0.39
N LEU A 282 30.26 -4.29 -0.24
CA LEU A 282 31.01 -4.32 1.02
C LEU A 282 30.31 -3.51 2.11
N SER A 283 29.78 -2.34 1.79
CA SER A 283 29.03 -1.49 2.70
C SER A 283 27.76 -2.19 3.19
N PHE A 284 27.03 -2.86 2.27
CA PHE A 284 25.85 -3.65 2.62
C PHE A 284 26.21 -4.85 3.53
N ILE A 285 27.20 -5.66 3.11
CA ILE A 285 27.65 -6.84 3.88
C ILE A 285 28.07 -6.43 5.29
N LYS A 286 28.82 -5.36 5.44
CA LYS A 286 29.28 -4.85 6.73
C LYS A 286 28.12 -4.35 7.58
N SER A 287 27.23 -3.56 7.03
CA SER A 287 26.09 -2.98 7.74
C SER A 287 25.02 -4.02 8.10
N ALA A 288 24.84 -5.06 7.28
CA ALA A 288 23.86 -6.11 7.50
C ALA A 288 24.30 -7.15 8.54
N LYS A 289 25.58 -7.22 8.92
CA LYS A 289 26.09 -8.17 9.95
C LYS A 289 25.44 -7.96 11.31
N ASP A 290 25.12 -6.71 11.66
CA ASP A 290 24.53 -6.36 12.93
C ASP A 290 23.00 -6.57 12.96
N SER A 291 22.39 -6.85 11.81
CA SER A 291 20.96 -7.06 11.67
C SER A 291 20.60 -8.52 11.88
N TYR A 292 19.56 -8.79 12.67
CA TYR A 292 19.06 -10.14 12.89
C TYR A 292 18.52 -10.80 11.62
N ILE A 293 17.80 -10.02 10.81
CA ILE A 293 17.08 -10.51 9.63
C ILE A 293 17.96 -10.42 8.37
N LEU A 294 18.67 -9.31 8.18
CA LEU A 294 19.46 -9.06 6.97
C LEU A 294 20.81 -9.78 6.96
N LYS A 295 21.27 -10.27 8.11
CA LYS A 295 22.48 -11.07 8.24
C LYS A 295 22.47 -12.31 7.32
N ASN A 296 21.31 -12.95 7.16
CA ASN A 296 21.18 -14.09 6.28
C ASN A 296 21.42 -13.72 4.81
N VAL A 297 20.91 -12.55 4.36
CA VAL A 297 21.20 -12.04 3.01
C VAL A 297 22.70 -11.75 2.85
N SER A 298 23.30 -11.08 3.83
CA SER A 298 24.73 -10.79 3.85
C SER A 298 25.58 -12.06 3.72
N ASN A 299 25.25 -13.12 4.48
CA ASN A 299 25.96 -14.39 4.42
C ASN A 299 25.84 -15.06 3.05
N LEU A 300 24.65 -15.01 2.41
CA LEU A 300 24.42 -15.57 1.09
C LEU A 300 25.21 -14.80 0.00
N LEU A 301 25.31 -13.48 0.13
CA LEU A 301 26.12 -12.65 -0.77
C LEU A 301 27.62 -12.96 -0.60
N VAL A 302 28.10 -13.15 0.62
CA VAL A 302 29.51 -13.56 0.89
C VAL A 302 29.82 -14.92 0.27
N LEU A 303 28.83 -15.83 0.22
CA LEU A 303 28.96 -17.14 -0.45
C LEU A 303 28.94 -17.04 -1.99
N GLY A 304 28.81 -15.83 -2.56
CA GLY A 304 28.83 -15.59 -4.01
C GLY A 304 27.49 -15.81 -4.71
N LEU A 305 26.37 -15.91 -3.97
CA LEU A 305 25.04 -15.94 -4.58
C LEU A 305 24.68 -14.55 -5.14
N ARG A 306 23.94 -14.53 -6.25
CA ARG A 306 23.42 -13.30 -6.80
C ARG A 306 22.43 -12.64 -5.84
N SER A 307 22.37 -11.32 -5.86
CA SER A 307 21.48 -10.54 -4.99
C SER A 307 20.00 -10.98 -5.07
N SER A 308 19.52 -11.23 -6.29
CA SER A 308 18.13 -11.69 -6.54
C SER A 308 17.86 -13.08 -5.96
N GLU A 309 18.83 -14.01 -6.01
CA GLU A 309 18.74 -15.35 -5.45
C GLU A 309 18.79 -15.31 -3.92
N ALA A 310 19.73 -14.54 -3.35
CA ALA A 310 19.84 -14.35 -1.91
C ALA A 310 18.54 -13.79 -1.31
N LEU A 311 17.95 -12.75 -1.91
CA LEU A 311 16.68 -12.19 -1.44
C LEU A 311 15.49 -13.15 -1.61
N SER A 312 15.50 -13.99 -2.65
CA SER A 312 14.44 -14.99 -2.85
C SER A 312 14.48 -16.11 -1.82
N LEU A 313 15.67 -16.56 -1.42
CA LEU A 313 15.86 -17.60 -0.43
C LEU A 313 15.46 -17.15 0.99
N VAL A 314 15.71 -15.89 1.33
CA VAL A 314 15.28 -15.33 2.64
C VAL A 314 13.77 -15.06 2.68
N GLY A 315 13.10 -14.97 1.51
CA GLY A 315 11.64 -14.92 1.43
C GLY A 315 11.04 -13.53 1.67
N PHE A 316 11.80 -12.45 1.50
CA PHE A 316 11.25 -11.09 1.57
C PHE A 316 10.15 -10.85 0.55
N LYS A 317 9.14 -10.08 0.95
CA LYS A 317 7.99 -9.72 0.10
C LYS A 317 7.67 -8.23 0.22
N GLY A 318 6.88 -7.71 -0.74
CA GLY A 318 6.32 -6.36 -0.71
C GLY A 318 7.36 -5.25 -0.82
N PHE A 319 7.10 -4.14 -0.14
CA PHE A 319 7.92 -2.92 -0.20
C PHE A 319 9.39 -3.14 0.16
N TYR A 320 9.67 -3.90 1.23
CA TYR A 320 11.05 -4.14 1.68
C TYR A 320 11.87 -4.94 0.68
N ARG A 321 11.24 -5.92 0.01
CA ARG A 321 11.90 -6.64 -1.07
C ARG A 321 12.25 -5.68 -2.22
N ARG A 322 11.33 -4.80 -2.62
CA ARG A 322 11.59 -3.82 -3.68
C ARG A 322 12.76 -2.90 -3.33
N VAL A 323 12.80 -2.39 -2.09
CA VAL A 323 13.90 -1.54 -1.62
C VAL A 323 15.25 -2.26 -1.68
N LEU A 324 15.30 -3.52 -1.23
CA LEU A 324 16.51 -4.32 -1.28
C LEU A 324 16.90 -4.71 -2.72
N ASP A 325 15.93 -5.04 -3.56
CA ASP A 325 16.16 -5.28 -4.99
C ASP A 325 16.73 -4.01 -5.68
N MET A 326 16.16 -2.83 -5.41
CA MET A 326 16.69 -1.56 -5.92
C MET A 326 18.12 -1.32 -5.47
N LEU A 327 18.42 -1.53 -4.18
CA LEU A 327 19.74 -1.30 -3.62
C LEU A 327 20.79 -2.25 -4.19
N LEU A 328 20.44 -3.54 -4.31
CA LEU A 328 21.38 -4.61 -4.60
C LEU A 328 21.46 -4.97 -6.10
N ALA A 329 20.44 -4.65 -6.91
CA ALA A 329 20.45 -5.00 -8.34
C ALA A 329 21.69 -4.49 -9.12
N PRO A 330 22.18 -3.27 -8.86
CA PRO A 330 23.33 -2.75 -9.60
C PRO A 330 24.70 -3.19 -9.06
N ILE A 331 24.77 -3.95 -7.97
CA ILE A 331 26.05 -4.33 -7.33
C ILE A 331 27.04 -5.01 -8.30
N GLU A 332 26.54 -5.83 -9.21
CA GLU A 332 27.38 -6.58 -10.17
C GLU A 332 28.02 -5.65 -11.22
N TYR A 333 27.50 -4.43 -11.40
CA TYR A 333 27.91 -3.50 -12.45
C TYR A 333 28.58 -2.23 -11.92
N ALA A 334 28.21 -1.75 -10.74
CA ALA A 334 28.66 -0.47 -10.19
C ALA A 334 29.44 -0.64 -8.90
N ARG A 335 30.70 -0.14 -8.90
CA ARG A 335 31.52 -0.08 -7.68
C ARG A 335 31.22 1.10 -6.78
N SER A 336 30.67 2.18 -7.33
CA SER A 336 30.29 3.36 -6.56
C SER A 336 28.93 3.88 -7.05
N GLY A 337 28.04 4.16 -6.13
CA GLY A 337 26.69 4.61 -6.44
C GLY A 337 26.10 5.47 -5.33
N VAL A 338 26.84 6.51 -4.89
CA VAL A 338 26.40 7.42 -3.82
C VAL A 338 25.02 7.99 -4.13
N GLU A 339 24.84 8.49 -5.34
CA GLU A 339 23.57 9.07 -5.80
C GLU A 339 22.45 8.02 -5.79
N HIS A 340 22.73 6.81 -6.27
CA HIS A 340 21.76 5.72 -6.26
C HIS A 340 21.30 5.36 -4.85
N VAL A 341 22.23 5.11 -3.94
CA VAL A 341 21.88 4.81 -2.52
C VAL A 341 21.12 5.98 -1.90
N GLY A 342 21.50 7.23 -2.23
CA GLY A 342 20.79 8.43 -1.81
C GLY A 342 19.33 8.47 -2.31
N TYR A 343 19.07 8.08 -3.55
CA TYR A 343 17.69 7.98 -4.08
C TYR A 343 16.89 6.87 -3.42
N VAL A 344 17.46 5.68 -3.23
CA VAL A 344 16.81 4.60 -2.50
C VAL A 344 16.47 5.03 -1.08
N LEU A 345 17.40 5.69 -0.39
CA LEU A 345 17.19 6.24 0.94
C LEU A 345 16.05 7.26 0.93
N SER A 346 16.02 8.21 -0.02
CA SER A 346 14.97 9.24 -0.09
C SER A 346 13.57 8.65 -0.35
N VAL A 347 13.46 7.57 -1.13
CA VAL A 347 12.18 6.86 -1.33
C VAL A 347 11.73 6.25 0.00
N VAL A 348 12.64 5.61 0.73
CA VAL A 348 12.34 5.00 2.03
C VAL A 348 11.98 6.06 3.07
N GLU A 349 12.72 7.17 3.15
CA GLU A 349 12.42 8.32 4.02
C GLU A 349 11.01 8.85 3.80
N ASN A 350 10.59 9.06 2.55
CA ASN A 350 9.24 9.54 2.23
C ASN A 350 8.15 8.56 2.73
N VAL A 351 8.38 7.25 2.60
CA VAL A 351 7.45 6.23 3.11
C VAL A 351 7.42 6.24 4.64
N PHE A 352 8.56 6.41 5.30
CA PHE A 352 8.64 6.53 6.76
C PHE A 352 7.99 7.80 7.28
N GLU A 353 8.21 8.95 6.62
CA GLU A 353 7.55 10.22 6.95
C GLU A 353 6.02 10.05 6.85
N PHE A 354 5.54 9.44 5.77
CA PHE A 354 4.13 9.13 5.63
C PHE A 354 3.59 8.26 6.78
N ARG A 355 4.28 7.19 7.13
CA ARG A 355 3.90 6.35 8.27
C ARG A 355 3.90 7.10 9.58
N ARG A 356 4.86 8.00 9.79
CA ARG A 356 4.90 8.87 10.96
C ARG A 356 3.66 9.76 11.02
N VAL A 357 3.31 10.41 9.92
CA VAL A 357 2.09 11.23 9.81
C VAL A 357 0.84 10.39 10.10
N LEU A 358 0.72 9.18 9.55
CA LEU A 358 -0.40 8.29 9.86
C LEU A 358 -0.45 7.88 11.33
N CYS A 359 0.70 7.64 11.97
CA CYS A 359 0.77 7.37 13.40
C CYS A 359 0.29 8.55 14.25
N GLU A 360 0.64 9.76 13.87
CA GLU A 360 0.19 10.99 14.54
C GLU A 360 -1.32 11.18 14.36
N LYS A 361 -1.83 11.01 13.15
CA LYS A 361 -3.27 11.05 12.85
C LYS A 361 -4.05 9.98 13.61
N SER A 362 -3.56 8.76 13.66
CA SER A 362 -4.19 7.67 14.43
C SER A 362 -4.36 8.05 15.91
N ARG A 363 -3.43 8.80 16.51
CA ARG A 363 -3.59 9.31 17.89
C ARG A 363 -4.75 10.28 18.01
N VAL A 364 -4.93 11.17 17.04
CA VAL A 364 -6.07 12.10 16.99
C VAL A 364 -7.39 11.32 16.86
N TYR A 365 -7.41 10.28 16.03
CA TYR A 365 -8.59 9.45 15.87
C TYR A 365 -8.97 8.68 17.14
N TYR A 366 -8.00 8.26 17.96
CA TYR A 366 -8.32 7.71 19.29
C TYR A 366 -9.00 8.74 20.19
N ILE A 367 -8.62 10.01 20.12
CA ILE A 367 -9.32 11.08 20.85
C ILE A 367 -10.78 11.18 20.37
N TYR A 368 -11.03 11.06 19.07
CA TYR A 368 -12.39 11.04 18.54
C TYR A 368 -13.21 9.83 19.00
N VAL A 369 -12.59 8.66 19.17
CA VAL A 369 -13.26 7.48 19.79
C VAL A 369 -13.73 7.79 21.20
N PHE A 370 -12.90 8.44 22.02
CA PHE A 370 -13.29 8.85 23.38
C PHE A 370 -14.34 9.95 23.39
N LEU A 371 -14.29 10.88 22.47
CA LEU A 371 -15.31 11.91 22.31
C LEU A 371 -16.66 11.28 21.91
N THR A 372 -16.62 10.32 21.01
CA THR A 372 -17.79 9.52 20.61
C THR A 372 -18.40 8.78 21.81
N LEU A 373 -17.56 8.17 22.65
CA LEU A 373 -18.00 7.54 23.90
C LEU A 373 -18.72 8.54 24.81
N SER A 374 -18.15 9.74 24.99
CA SER A 374 -18.74 10.79 25.83
C SER A 374 -20.10 11.25 25.31
N ILE A 375 -20.23 11.44 23.99
CA ILE A 375 -21.50 11.81 23.35
C ILE A 375 -22.54 10.72 23.53
N MET A 376 -22.18 9.45 23.35
CA MET A 376 -23.08 8.32 23.55
C MET A 376 -23.52 8.18 25.01
N PHE A 377 -22.59 8.40 25.95
CA PHE A 377 -22.91 8.39 27.37
C PHE A 377 -23.93 9.49 27.71
N LEU A 378 -23.73 10.72 27.25
CA LEU A 378 -24.67 11.83 27.44
C LEU A 378 -26.03 11.53 26.81
N ALA A 379 -26.06 10.94 25.61
CA ALA A 379 -27.30 10.57 24.93
C ALA A 379 -28.10 9.53 25.75
N VAL A 380 -27.45 8.48 26.24
CA VAL A 380 -28.09 7.44 27.05
C VAL A 380 -28.56 8.01 28.39
N TYR A 381 -27.73 8.84 29.05
CA TYR A 381 -28.11 9.50 30.30
C TYR A 381 -29.32 10.40 30.13
N SER A 382 -29.35 11.23 29.07
CA SER A 382 -30.46 12.10 28.76
C SER A 382 -31.76 11.33 28.49
N LEU A 383 -31.68 10.20 27.75
CA LEU A 383 -32.84 9.35 27.48
C LEU A 383 -33.35 8.66 28.76
N SER A 384 -32.47 8.26 29.67
CA SER A 384 -32.84 7.66 30.93
C SER A 384 -33.53 8.67 31.88
N SER A 385 -33.07 9.93 31.91
CA SER A 385 -33.62 11.00 32.73
C SER A 385 -35.00 11.47 32.28
N LEU A 386 -35.37 11.26 31.01
CA LEU A 386 -36.71 11.59 30.50
C LEU A 386 -37.80 10.64 30.95
N GLY A 387 -37.51 9.67 31.83
CA GLY A 387 -38.50 8.79 32.46
C GLY A 387 -39.29 7.92 31.48
N LEU A 388 -38.85 7.85 30.23
CA LEU A 388 -39.42 6.99 29.21
C LEU A 388 -39.15 5.55 29.65
N GLY A 389 -40.08 4.90 30.35
CA GLY A 389 -40.04 3.51 30.86
C GLY A 389 -39.88 2.44 29.75
N LEU A 390 -39.19 2.76 28.71
CA LEU A 390 -38.98 2.00 27.46
C LEU A 390 -37.86 0.97 27.55
N PHE A 391 -37.09 0.97 28.65
CA PHE A 391 -35.94 0.06 28.78
C PHE A 391 -36.30 -1.22 29.53
N ASN A 392 -36.98 -2.16 28.85
CA ASN A 392 -36.96 -3.55 29.26
C ASN A 392 -35.52 -4.08 29.28
N TYR A 393 -35.22 -5.04 30.13
CA TYR A 393 -33.87 -5.61 30.30
C TYR A 393 -33.21 -6.03 28.96
N THR A 394 -33.97 -6.59 28.02
CA THR A 394 -33.53 -6.97 26.69
C THR A 394 -33.08 -5.75 25.84
N ASN A 395 -33.82 -4.66 25.91
CA ASN A 395 -33.50 -3.42 25.21
C ASN A 395 -32.25 -2.78 25.79
N LYS A 396 -32.00 -2.85 27.08
CA LYS A 396 -30.77 -2.37 27.72
C LYS A 396 -29.55 -3.16 27.26
N LEU A 397 -29.64 -4.48 27.12
CA LEU A 397 -28.54 -5.31 26.60
C LEU A 397 -28.22 -4.99 25.14
N ILE A 398 -29.25 -4.84 24.31
CA ILE A 398 -29.08 -4.46 22.91
C ILE A 398 -28.43 -3.09 22.81
N LEU A 399 -28.86 -2.11 23.55
CA LEU A 399 -28.30 -0.77 23.58
C LEU A 399 -26.82 -0.79 23.98
N ARG A 400 -26.45 -1.55 25.01
CA ARG A 400 -25.06 -1.76 25.43
C ARG A 400 -24.25 -2.35 24.29
N ASN A 401 -24.76 -3.35 23.57
CA ASN A 401 -24.07 -3.98 22.46
C ASN A 401 -23.91 -3.02 21.29
N VAL A 402 -24.88 -2.16 21.01
CA VAL A 402 -24.80 -1.10 19.99
C VAL A 402 -23.68 -0.11 20.31
N VAL A 403 -23.64 0.42 21.52
CA VAL A 403 -22.60 1.35 21.97
C VAL A 403 -21.23 0.68 21.88
N TYR A 404 -21.12 -0.54 22.37
CA TYR A 404 -19.89 -1.32 22.31
C TYR A 404 -19.38 -1.50 20.88
N THR A 405 -20.22 -2.02 19.99
CA THR A 405 -19.81 -2.30 18.60
C THR A 405 -19.42 -1.05 17.86
N THR A 406 -20.16 0.05 18.03
CA THR A 406 -19.83 1.34 17.44
C THR A 406 -18.45 1.83 17.85
N LEU A 407 -18.14 1.77 19.15
CA LEU A 407 -16.83 2.19 19.67
C LEU A 407 -15.70 1.30 19.18
N ILE A 408 -15.91 -0.02 19.14
CA ILE A 408 -14.90 -0.97 18.65
C ILE A 408 -14.65 -0.77 17.15
N GLU A 409 -15.69 -0.55 16.35
CA GLU A 409 -15.51 -0.30 14.90
C GLU A 409 -14.75 1.01 14.64
N CYS A 410 -15.09 2.09 15.33
CA CYS A 410 -14.35 3.35 15.26
C CYS A 410 -12.88 3.16 15.69
N PHE A 411 -12.64 2.38 16.75
CA PHE A 411 -11.31 2.05 17.24
C PHE A 411 -10.50 1.20 16.23
N ILE A 412 -11.11 0.16 15.65
CA ILE A 412 -10.45 -0.70 14.67
C ILE A 412 -10.01 0.14 13.47
N LEU A 413 -10.91 0.98 12.94
CA LEU A 413 -10.59 1.84 11.80
C LEU A 413 -9.47 2.83 12.12
N ALA A 414 -9.53 3.50 13.30
CA ALA A 414 -8.48 4.40 13.77
C ALA A 414 -7.12 3.71 13.90
N SER A 415 -7.11 2.45 14.33
CA SER A 415 -5.90 1.64 14.48
C SER A 415 -5.34 1.20 13.12
N CYS A 416 -6.22 0.87 12.17
CA CYS A 416 -5.84 0.42 10.82
C CYS A 416 -5.07 1.50 10.04
N PHE A 417 -5.33 2.79 10.27
CA PHE A 417 -4.58 3.88 9.63
C PHE A 417 -3.09 3.86 9.96
N ARG A 418 -2.73 3.32 11.12
CA ARG A 418 -1.33 3.29 11.53
C ARG A 418 -0.49 2.27 10.76
N ARG A 419 -1.02 1.05 10.56
CA ARG A 419 -0.26 -0.07 9.97
C ARG A 419 -1.11 -1.02 9.11
N GLY A 420 -2.33 -0.67 8.78
CA GLY A 420 -3.27 -1.54 8.07
C GLY A 420 -3.90 -2.64 8.94
N TYR A 421 -3.56 -2.68 10.27
CA TYR A 421 -4.12 -3.64 11.22
C TYR A 421 -4.27 -3.02 12.61
N TRP A 422 -5.22 -3.51 13.40
CA TRP A 422 -5.62 -2.90 14.66
C TRP A 422 -4.70 -3.25 15.86
N TYR A 423 -4.03 -4.37 15.84
CA TYR A 423 -3.26 -4.92 16.99
C TYR A 423 -1.80 -4.44 17.08
N GLY A 424 -1.37 -3.52 16.25
CA GLY A 424 0.05 -3.15 16.08
C GLY A 424 0.66 -2.26 17.17
N SER A 425 -0.05 -1.92 18.26
CA SER A 425 0.49 -1.06 19.30
C SER A 425 -0.10 -1.34 20.68
N ILE A 426 0.70 -1.07 21.74
CA ILE A 426 0.26 -1.16 23.14
C ILE A 426 -0.94 -0.23 23.37
N MET A 427 -0.96 0.97 22.75
CA MET A 427 -2.10 1.89 22.87
C MET A 427 -3.40 1.28 22.37
N SER A 428 -3.38 0.40 21.40
CA SER A 428 -4.57 -0.33 20.93
C SER A 428 -5.17 -1.18 22.04
N TYR A 429 -4.35 -1.91 22.80
CA TYR A 429 -4.84 -2.74 23.90
C TYR A 429 -5.33 -1.92 25.09
N VAL A 430 -4.65 -0.81 25.41
CA VAL A 430 -5.10 0.12 26.46
C VAL A 430 -6.46 0.72 26.08
N THR A 431 -6.64 1.14 24.84
CA THR A 431 -7.92 1.70 24.36
C THR A 431 -9.05 0.66 24.41
N LEU A 432 -8.78 -0.60 24.01
CA LEU A 432 -9.72 -1.70 24.15
C LEU A 432 -10.18 -1.92 25.60
N LEU A 433 -9.24 -1.93 26.52
CA LEU A 433 -9.54 -2.07 27.94
C LEU A 433 -10.35 -0.88 28.47
N LEU A 434 -10.02 0.34 28.08
CA LEU A 434 -10.77 1.54 28.47
C LEU A 434 -12.21 1.50 27.92
N ILE A 435 -12.42 1.09 26.69
CA ILE A 435 -13.75 0.87 26.10
C ILE A 435 -14.52 -0.17 26.92
N TYR A 436 -13.87 -1.29 27.30
CA TYR A 436 -14.50 -2.32 28.11
C TYR A 436 -14.97 -1.78 29.48
N PHE A 437 -14.07 -1.09 30.19
CA PHE A 437 -14.43 -0.52 31.50
C PHE A 437 -15.53 0.54 31.37
N ALA A 438 -15.50 1.39 30.38
CA ALA A 438 -16.53 2.38 30.15
C ALA A 438 -17.89 1.74 29.88
N ILE A 439 -17.95 0.65 29.13
CA ILE A 439 -19.20 -0.06 28.82
C ILE A 439 -19.72 -0.84 30.02
N PHE A 440 -18.84 -1.25 30.93
CA PHE A 440 -19.27 -1.90 32.20
C PHE A 440 -19.97 -0.93 33.12
N LEU A 441 -19.78 0.39 32.96
CA LEU A 441 -20.51 1.43 33.69
C LEU A 441 -21.91 1.71 33.12
N PHE A 442 -22.23 1.22 31.92
CA PHE A 442 -23.57 1.20 31.31
C PHE A 442 -24.39 0.00 31.77
#